data_01533b4e14200cf96fd571c8a9fd56ae
#
_entry.id   01533b4e14200cf96fd571c8a9fd56ae
#
_cell.length_a   1.000
_cell.length_b   1.000
_cell.length_c   1.000
_cell.angle_alpha   90.00
_cell.angle_beta   90.00
_cell.angle_gamma   90.00
#
_symmetry.space_group_name_H-M   'P 1'
#
loop_
_entity.id
_entity.type
_entity.pdbx_description
1 polymer ?
#
loop_
_entity_poly.entity_id
_entity_poly.type
_entity_poly.pdbx_seq_one_letter_code
_entity_poly.pdbx_strand_id
1 'polypeptide(L)'
;MGKVDINKKQKKNALLQTAFDLFRDKGFAKTTISDIVSDAGLAKGTFYLYFKDKYDLRDKLIAHKAGQLFADAHHALLDQKFNSFEDQIIAVADYIIDRLNNDHGLLTFISKNLSWGIFKTAFENTLPDESLQFYDYI
;
A
#
# COMPACT_ATOMS: atom_id res chain seq x y z
N MET A 1 22.81 -2.01 -6.95
CA MET A 1 22.32 -2.76 -5.77
C MET A 1 22.91 -4.16 -5.75
N GLY A 2 23.34 -4.62 -4.58
CA GLY A 2 23.87 -5.96 -4.42
C GLY A 2 22.76 -7.01 -4.46
N LYS A 3 23.16 -8.26 -4.72
CA LYS A 3 22.28 -9.44 -4.76
C LYS A 3 21.51 -9.62 -3.44
N VAL A 4 22.12 -9.30 -2.30
CA VAL A 4 21.51 -9.41 -0.96
C VAL A 4 20.32 -8.45 -0.82
N ASP A 5 20.43 -7.22 -1.33
CA ASP A 5 19.37 -6.21 -1.26
C ASP A 5 18.17 -6.58 -2.12
N ILE A 6 18.43 -7.18 -3.30
CA ILE A 6 17.36 -7.68 -4.19
C ILE A 6 16.61 -8.82 -3.51
N ASN A 7 17.31 -9.76 -2.86
CA ASN A 7 16.68 -10.87 -2.15
C ASN A 7 15.82 -10.39 -0.97
N LYS A 8 16.29 -9.41 -0.22
CA LYS A 8 15.52 -8.81 0.89
C LYS A 8 14.24 -8.18 0.38
N LYS A 9 14.34 -7.40 -0.69
CA LYS A 9 13.18 -6.73 -1.29
C LYS A 9 12.17 -7.75 -1.82
N GLN A 10 12.63 -8.81 -2.47
CA GLN A 10 11.78 -9.89 -2.99
C GLN A 10 11.04 -10.60 -1.86
N LYS A 11 11.73 -10.91 -0.76
CA LYS A 11 11.11 -11.56 0.40
C LYS A 11 10.06 -10.68 1.06
N LYS A 12 10.38 -9.39 1.24
CA LYS A 12 9.43 -8.43 1.80
C LYS A 12 8.19 -8.30 0.90
N ASN A 13 8.38 -8.18 -0.41
CA ASN A 13 7.29 -8.08 -1.37
C ASN A 13 6.45 -9.35 -1.40
N ALA A 14 7.08 -10.53 -1.28
CA ALA A 14 6.36 -11.80 -1.21
C ALA A 14 5.46 -11.87 0.02
N LEU A 15 5.94 -11.39 1.17
CA LEU A 15 5.15 -11.32 2.39
C LEU A 15 3.97 -10.36 2.23
N LEU A 16 4.20 -9.19 1.64
CA LEU A 16 3.14 -8.20 1.41
C LEU A 16 2.07 -8.74 0.46
N GLN A 17 2.47 -9.34 -0.66
CA GLN A 17 1.52 -9.87 -1.63
C GLN A 17 0.72 -11.05 -1.07
N THR A 18 1.41 -11.98 -0.39
CA THR A 18 0.74 -13.12 0.25
C THR A 18 -0.25 -12.66 1.31
N ALA A 19 0.15 -11.70 2.14
CA ALA A 19 -0.73 -11.15 3.16
C ALA A 19 -1.96 -10.46 2.53
N PHE A 20 -1.77 -9.72 1.44
CA PHE A 20 -2.88 -9.10 0.72
C PHE A 20 -3.89 -10.15 0.25
N ASP A 21 -3.41 -11.22 -0.37
CA ASP A 21 -4.27 -12.29 -0.87
C ASP A 21 -5.05 -12.97 0.27
N LEU A 22 -4.38 -13.26 1.38
CA LEU A 22 -5.00 -13.88 2.54
C LEU A 22 -6.01 -12.97 3.24
N PHE A 23 -5.68 -11.70 3.39
CA PHE A 23 -6.60 -10.71 3.99
C PHE A 23 -7.84 -10.53 3.14
N ARG A 24 -7.69 -10.55 1.82
CA ARG A 24 -8.81 -10.49 0.89
C ARG A 24 -9.70 -11.72 0.99
N ASP A 25 -9.10 -12.92 1.01
CA ASP A 25 -9.83 -14.18 0.88
C ASP A 25 -10.42 -14.66 2.21
N LYS A 26 -9.70 -14.55 3.31
CA LYS A 26 -10.17 -15.04 4.63
C LYS A 26 -10.28 -13.96 5.71
N GLY A 27 -9.88 -12.74 5.40
CA GLY A 27 -9.97 -11.61 6.31
C GLY A 27 -8.77 -11.47 7.23
N PHE A 28 -8.56 -10.25 7.71
CA PHE A 28 -7.43 -9.92 8.57
C PHE A 28 -7.44 -10.71 9.88
N ALA A 29 -8.61 -10.77 10.54
CA ALA A 29 -8.74 -11.41 11.85
C ALA A 29 -8.42 -12.91 11.83
N LYS A 30 -8.76 -13.59 10.73
CA LYS A 30 -8.56 -15.03 10.57
C LYS A 30 -7.22 -15.42 9.98
N THR A 31 -6.42 -14.45 9.55
CA THR A 31 -5.10 -14.69 8.97
C THR A 31 -4.05 -14.62 10.05
N THR A 32 -3.20 -15.66 10.16
CA THR A 32 -2.10 -15.69 11.11
C THR A 32 -0.78 -15.42 10.41
N ILE A 33 0.24 -15.02 11.20
CA ILE A 33 1.61 -14.89 10.67
C ILE A 33 2.08 -16.22 10.10
N SER A 34 1.75 -17.34 10.75
CA SER A 34 2.08 -18.69 10.25
C SER A 34 1.47 -18.97 8.88
N ASP A 35 0.22 -18.54 8.66
CA ASP A 35 -0.42 -18.67 7.35
C ASP A 35 0.36 -17.89 6.28
N ILE A 36 0.75 -16.66 6.60
CA ILE A 36 1.43 -15.77 5.67
C ILE A 36 2.78 -16.36 5.25
N VAL A 37 3.62 -16.76 6.23
CA VAL A 37 4.96 -17.28 5.92
C VAL A 37 4.87 -18.63 5.22
N SER A 38 3.93 -19.48 5.60
CA SER A 38 3.72 -20.76 4.96
C SER A 38 3.38 -20.61 3.47
N ASP A 39 2.41 -19.74 3.17
CA ASP A 39 1.99 -19.48 1.79
C ASP A 39 3.07 -18.77 0.98
N ALA A 40 3.88 -17.91 1.61
CA ALA A 40 4.99 -17.24 0.95
C ALA A 40 6.22 -18.14 0.77
N GLY A 41 6.24 -19.31 1.38
CA GLY A 41 7.39 -20.21 1.32
C GLY A 41 8.59 -19.72 2.12
N LEU A 42 8.35 -19.02 3.22
CA LEU A 42 9.38 -18.39 4.04
C LEU A 42 9.29 -18.87 5.49
N ALA A 43 10.37 -18.69 6.24
CA ALA A 43 10.40 -18.99 7.67
C ALA A 43 9.77 -17.84 8.49
N LYS A 44 9.22 -18.18 9.65
CA LYS A 44 8.61 -17.21 10.55
C LYS A 44 9.59 -16.14 11.01
N GLY A 45 10.85 -16.50 11.23
CA GLY A 45 11.91 -15.53 11.55
C GLY A 45 12.13 -14.49 10.47
N THR A 46 11.92 -14.86 9.20
CA THR A 46 12.02 -13.92 8.08
C THR A 46 10.95 -12.84 8.17
N PHE A 47 9.73 -13.20 8.58
CA PHE A 47 8.67 -12.22 8.81
C PHE A 47 9.12 -11.13 9.80
N TYR A 48 9.68 -11.53 10.92
CA TYR A 48 10.08 -10.62 11.99
C TYR A 48 11.31 -9.77 11.66
N LEU A 49 12.01 -10.06 10.57
CA LEU A 49 13.04 -9.16 10.06
C LEU A 49 12.44 -7.87 9.44
N TYR A 50 11.21 -7.94 8.97
CA TYR A 50 10.57 -6.84 8.23
C TYR A 50 9.41 -6.19 8.96
N PHE A 51 8.70 -6.95 9.79
CA PHE A 51 7.47 -6.50 10.44
C PHE A 51 7.47 -6.92 11.90
N LYS A 52 6.96 -6.05 12.77
CA LYS A 52 6.82 -6.34 14.20
C LYS A 52 5.76 -7.40 14.46
N ASP A 53 4.63 -7.26 13.77
CA ASP A 53 3.45 -8.09 13.96
C ASP A 53 2.54 -7.95 12.72
N LYS A 54 1.39 -8.58 12.80
CA LYS A 54 0.41 -8.57 11.73
C LYS A 54 -0.17 -7.17 11.46
N TYR A 55 -0.31 -6.35 12.49
CA TYR A 55 -0.80 -4.98 12.36
C TYR A 55 0.21 -4.07 11.66
N ASP A 56 1.49 -4.22 12.00
CA ASP A 56 2.56 -3.49 11.33
C ASP A 56 2.62 -3.84 9.84
N LEU A 57 2.49 -5.13 9.51
CA LEU A 57 2.43 -5.57 8.11
C LEU A 57 1.23 -4.95 7.40
N ARG A 58 0.04 -4.95 8.02
CA ARG A 58 -1.17 -4.36 7.45
C ARG A 58 -0.97 -2.88 7.13
N ASP A 59 -0.40 -2.13 8.05
CA ASP A 59 -0.19 -0.70 7.87
C ASP A 59 0.76 -0.43 6.71
N LYS A 60 1.85 -1.18 6.63
CA LYS A 60 2.81 -1.08 5.52
C LYS A 60 2.22 -1.54 4.20
N LEU A 61 1.36 -2.55 4.23
CA LEU A 61 0.66 -3.05 3.06
C LEU A 61 -0.30 -2.00 2.48
N ILE A 62 -1.05 -1.31 3.33
CA ILE A 62 -1.94 -0.22 2.89
C ILE A 62 -1.12 0.88 2.22
N ALA A 63 -0.04 1.32 2.85
CA ALA A 63 0.85 2.33 2.28
C ALA A 63 1.46 1.88 0.95
N HIS A 64 1.85 0.62 0.87
CA HIS A 64 2.42 0.04 -0.36
C HIS A 64 1.40 0.03 -1.50
N LYS A 65 0.17 -0.40 -1.23
CA LYS A 65 -0.91 -0.44 -2.24
C LYS A 65 -1.30 0.97 -2.69
N ALA A 66 -1.41 1.91 -1.76
CA ALA A 66 -1.68 3.31 -2.10
C ALA A 66 -0.56 3.90 -2.95
N GLY A 67 0.69 3.64 -2.59
CA GLY A 67 1.84 4.08 -3.37
C GLY A 67 1.85 3.52 -4.78
N GLN A 68 1.47 2.25 -4.95
CA GLN A 68 1.35 1.64 -6.28
C GLN A 68 0.27 2.32 -7.13
N LEU A 69 -0.87 2.66 -6.54
CA LEU A 69 -1.93 3.37 -7.25
C LEU A 69 -1.46 4.72 -7.78
N PHE A 70 -0.78 5.50 -6.94
CA PHE A 70 -0.25 6.80 -7.35
C PHE A 70 0.86 6.66 -8.39
N ALA A 71 1.74 5.68 -8.25
CA ALA A 71 2.79 5.41 -9.23
C ALA A 71 2.20 5.01 -10.57
N ASP A 72 1.20 4.15 -10.58
CA ASP A 72 0.52 3.73 -11.80
C ASP A 72 -0.19 4.89 -12.48
N ALA A 73 -0.85 5.76 -11.70
CA ALA A 73 -1.48 6.97 -12.21
C ALA A 73 -0.44 7.90 -12.84
N HIS A 74 0.69 8.10 -12.16
CA HIS A 74 1.78 8.94 -12.67
C HIS A 74 2.29 8.40 -14.01
N HIS A 75 2.55 7.11 -14.12
CA HIS A 75 3.02 6.49 -15.37
C HIS A 75 1.98 6.58 -16.47
N ALA A 76 0.71 6.35 -16.18
CA ALA A 76 -0.36 6.39 -17.15
C ALA A 76 -0.57 7.79 -17.73
N LEU A 77 -0.30 8.83 -16.94
CA LEU A 77 -0.56 10.22 -17.30
C LEU A 77 0.72 11.00 -17.67
N LEU A 78 1.87 10.32 -17.69
CA LEU A 78 3.18 10.95 -17.83
C LEU A 78 3.30 11.79 -19.11
N ASP A 79 2.76 11.30 -20.22
CA ASP A 79 2.86 11.95 -21.52
C ASP A 79 1.70 12.92 -21.82
N GLN A 80 0.74 13.03 -20.90
CA GLN A 80 -0.38 13.95 -21.07
C GLN A 80 -0.02 15.35 -20.62
N LYS A 81 -0.51 16.34 -21.37
CA LYS A 81 -0.37 17.75 -21.00
C LYS A 81 -1.70 18.25 -20.45
N PHE A 82 -1.63 18.96 -19.34
CA PHE A 82 -2.81 19.52 -18.70
C PHE A 82 -2.79 21.04 -18.78
N ASN A 83 -3.96 21.64 -18.95
CA ASN A 83 -4.10 23.09 -19.05
C ASN A 83 -3.95 23.79 -17.70
N SER A 84 -4.18 23.06 -16.60
CA SER A 84 -4.09 23.58 -15.25
C SER A 84 -3.72 22.48 -14.26
N PHE A 85 -3.35 22.89 -13.06
CA PHE A 85 -3.09 21.97 -11.95
C PHE A 85 -4.38 21.24 -11.54
N GLU A 86 -5.50 21.94 -11.56
CA GLU A 86 -6.81 21.34 -11.26
C GLU A 86 -7.16 20.21 -12.22
N ASP A 87 -6.91 20.41 -13.52
CA ASP A 87 -7.14 19.36 -14.52
C ASP A 87 -6.27 18.14 -14.28
N GLN A 88 -5.03 18.35 -13.85
CA GLN A 88 -4.11 17.27 -13.51
C GLN A 88 -4.62 16.47 -12.30
N ILE A 89 -5.07 17.15 -11.25
CA ILE A 89 -5.63 16.49 -10.06
C ILE A 89 -6.87 15.66 -10.43
N ILE A 90 -7.75 16.21 -11.23
CA ILE A 90 -8.96 15.51 -11.69
C ILE A 90 -8.59 14.26 -12.49
N ALA A 91 -7.60 14.34 -13.36
CA ALA A 91 -7.16 13.18 -14.14
C ALA A 91 -6.58 12.08 -13.26
N VAL A 92 -5.79 12.43 -12.25
CA VAL A 92 -5.25 11.47 -11.29
C VAL A 92 -6.38 10.82 -10.47
N ALA A 93 -7.32 11.62 -10.00
CA ALA A 93 -8.47 11.12 -9.23
C ALA A 93 -9.32 10.17 -10.08
N ASP A 94 -9.61 10.53 -11.32
CA ASP A 94 -10.37 9.69 -12.25
C ASP A 94 -9.67 8.35 -12.50
N TYR A 95 -8.35 8.38 -12.69
CA TYR A 95 -7.57 7.17 -12.89
C TYR A 95 -7.67 6.23 -11.69
N ILE A 96 -7.50 6.78 -10.48
CA ILE A 96 -7.54 5.99 -9.23
C ILE A 96 -8.93 5.42 -9.00
N ILE A 97 -9.98 6.22 -9.19
CA ILE A 97 -11.37 5.78 -9.04
C ILE A 97 -11.67 4.64 -10.01
N ASP A 98 -11.25 4.78 -11.27
CA ASP A 98 -11.45 3.77 -12.28
C ASP A 98 -10.73 2.46 -11.93
N ARG A 99 -9.48 2.55 -11.44
CA ARG A 99 -8.73 1.38 -10.98
C ARG A 99 -9.43 0.67 -9.81
N LEU A 100 -9.94 1.42 -8.85
CA LEU A 100 -10.64 0.85 -7.71
C LEU A 100 -11.97 0.22 -8.11
N ASN A 101 -12.68 0.81 -9.07
CA ASN A 101 -13.92 0.26 -9.60
C ASN A 101 -13.69 -1.06 -10.34
N ASN A 102 -12.52 -1.24 -10.95
CA ASN A 102 -12.17 -2.45 -11.70
C ASN A 102 -11.45 -3.50 -10.85
N ASP A 103 -11.10 -3.17 -9.62
CA ASP A 103 -10.46 -4.10 -8.68
C ASP A 103 -11.17 -4.07 -7.34
N HIS A 104 -12.25 -4.84 -7.23
CA HIS A 104 -13.08 -4.90 -6.02
C HIS A 104 -12.32 -5.44 -4.81
N GLY A 105 -11.36 -6.33 -5.02
CA GLY A 105 -10.53 -6.84 -3.93
C GLY A 105 -9.69 -5.75 -3.30
N LEU A 106 -9.07 -4.91 -4.12
CA LEU A 106 -8.30 -3.78 -3.64
C LEU A 106 -9.17 -2.73 -2.96
N LEU A 107 -10.31 -2.40 -3.56
CA LEU A 107 -11.27 -1.45 -2.99
C LEU A 107 -11.77 -1.93 -1.62
N THR A 108 -12.16 -3.19 -1.52
CA THR A 108 -12.64 -3.77 -0.27
C THR A 108 -11.54 -3.76 0.80
N PHE A 109 -10.33 -4.12 0.44
CA PHE A 109 -9.20 -4.12 1.36
C PHE A 109 -8.93 -2.71 1.91
N ILE A 110 -8.87 -1.72 1.03
CA ILE A 110 -8.64 -0.33 1.43
C ILE A 110 -9.78 0.17 2.32
N SER A 111 -11.04 -0.05 1.94
CA SER A 111 -12.19 0.42 2.71
C SER A 111 -12.27 -0.20 4.11
N LYS A 112 -11.94 -1.48 4.25
CA LYS A 112 -12.01 -2.17 5.53
C LYS A 112 -10.87 -1.84 6.47
N ASN A 113 -9.70 -1.53 5.92
CA ASN A 113 -8.47 -1.39 6.70
C ASN A 113 -7.97 0.05 6.78
N LEU A 114 -8.55 0.94 5.98
CA LEU A 114 -8.15 2.34 6.00
C LEU A 114 -8.70 3.02 7.25
N SER A 115 -7.80 3.54 8.06
CA SER A 115 -8.15 4.44 9.16
C SER A 115 -7.44 5.77 8.95
N TRP A 116 -7.96 6.82 9.57
CA TRP A 116 -7.35 8.14 9.47
C TRP A 116 -5.90 8.14 9.97
N GLY A 117 -5.63 7.41 11.06
CA GLY A 117 -4.29 7.31 11.61
C GLY A 117 -3.29 6.68 10.63
N ILE A 118 -3.69 5.59 9.96
CA ILE A 118 -2.86 4.92 8.96
C ILE A 118 -2.62 5.86 7.77
N PHE A 119 -3.66 6.50 7.29
CA PHE A 119 -3.59 7.45 6.18
C PHE A 119 -2.66 8.62 6.53
N LYS A 120 -2.81 9.19 7.72
CA LYS A 120 -1.96 10.26 8.21
C LYS A 120 -0.49 9.84 8.25
N THR A 121 -0.18 8.67 8.78
CA THR A 121 1.17 8.13 8.87
C THR A 121 1.80 7.97 7.47
N ALA A 122 1.03 7.43 6.52
CA ALA A 122 1.50 7.28 5.14
C ALA A 122 1.84 8.63 4.51
N PHE A 123 1.00 9.65 4.76
CA PHE A 123 1.23 11.00 4.26
C PHE A 123 2.43 11.67 4.92
N GLU A 124 2.62 11.50 6.21
CA GLU A 124 3.77 12.05 6.94
C GLU A 124 5.10 11.57 6.38
N ASN A 125 5.14 10.35 5.87
CA ASN A 125 6.35 9.77 5.28
C ASN A 125 6.62 10.23 3.84
N THR A 126 5.66 10.87 3.19
CA THR A 126 5.75 11.23 1.77
C THR A 126 5.67 12.72 1.50
N LEU A 127 5.17 13.52 2.46
CA LEU A 127 4.98 14.96 2.31
C LEU A 127 5.98 15.75 3.16
N PRO A 128 6.37 16.97 2.72
CA PRO A 128 7.18 17.87 3.55
C PRO A 128 6.48 18.24 4.86
N ASP A 129 7.24 18.58 5.89
CA ASP A 129 6.72 18.94 7.21
C ASP A 129 5.66 20.04 7.17
N GLU A 130 5.79 20.98 6.25
CA GLU A 130 4.84 22.07 6.08
C GLU A 130 3.43 21.60 5.73
N SER A 131 3.34 20.44 5.08
CA SER A 131 2.06 19.84 4.70
C SER A 131 1.33 19.22 5.89
N LEU A 132 2.02 18.93 6.98
CA LEU A 132 1.44 18.32 8.17
C LEU A 132 0.47 19.28 8.88
N GLN A 133 0.71 20.58 8.80
CA GLN A 133 -0.15 21.58 9.41
C GLN A 133 -1.56 21.57 8.83
N PHE A 134 -1.69 21.16 7.58
CA PHE A 134 -3.00 21.05 6.93
C PHE A 134 -3.91 20.00 7.60
N TYR A 135 -3.33 18.92 8.11
CA TYR A 135 -4.11 17.85 8.73
C TYR A 135 -4.67 18.22 10.10
N ASP A 136 -4.06 19.18 10.77
CA ASP A 136 -4.51 19.63 12.07
C ASP A 136 -5.85 20.39 11.98
N TYR A 137 -6.23 20.83 10.77
CA TYR A 137 -7.47 21.55 10.50
C TYR A 137 -8.61 20.65 10.00
N ILE A 138 -8.32 19.40 9.70
CA ILE A 138 -9.30 18.42 9.25
C ILE A 138 -9.68 17.48 10.39
#